data_349e559ed47f7fd8df9e2c6896c15fb9
#
_entry.id   349e559ed47f7fd8df9e2c6896c15fb9
#
_cell.length_a   1.000
_cell.length_b   1.000
_cell.length_c   1.000
_cell.angle_alpha   90.00
_cell.angle_beta   90.00
_cell.angle_gamma   90.00
#
_symmetry.space_group_name_H-M   'P 1'
#
loop_
_entity.id
_entity.type
_entity.pdbx_description
1 polymer ?
#
loop_
_entity_poly.entity_id
_entity_poly.type
_entity_poly.pdbx_seq_one_letter_code
_entity_poly.pdbx_strand_id
1 'polypeptide(L)'
;FVHWDEDSTVGLYNPNDASNGKLFTQLPLNGGKEYKVKDLKYAIGKEIASWIQFGLQLEDERFVHALVNIELKQNENDRDKIDGLPTAMMIDDAIAAVRGEPYSTIIYCHTTLVGKLALKYQLPQRQVTDATRGVSYLITEWNKIPFVGSYNVNWGTEEVIG
;
A
#
# COMPACT_ATOMS: atom_id res chain seq x y z
N PHE A 1 3.83 -4.16 8.12
CA PHE A 1 5.02 -3.32 8.33
C PHE A 1 6.00 -3.56 7.21
N VAL A 2 6.44 -2.51 6.56
CA VAL A 2 7.45 -2.55 5.50
C VAL A 2 8.50 -1.51 5.82
N HIS A 3 9.73 -1.95 5.90
CA HIS A 3 10.91 -1.10 6.05
C HIS A 3 11.72 -1.13 4.77
N TRP A 4 12.25 0.02 4.36
CA TRP A 4 13.17 0.14 3.23
C TRP A 4 14.41 0.91 3.67
N ASP A 5 15.55 0.37 3.30
CA ASP A 5 16.86 0.93 3.57
C ASP A 5 17.72 0.83 2.31
N GLU A 6 18.90 1.43 2.29
CA GLU A 6 19.84 1.31 1.17
C GLU A 6 20.23 -0.14 0.88
N ASP A 7 20.23 -1.00 1.92
CA ASP A 7 20.54 -2.42 1.83
C ASP A 7 19.28 -3.30 1.68
N SER A 8 18.07 -2.74 1.74
CA SER A 8 16.81 -3.47 1.58
C SER A 8 16.13 -3.05 0.30
N THR A 9 16.30 -3.81 -0.74
CA THR A 9 15.65 -3.47 -2.01
C THR A 9 14.23 -4.00 -2.04
N VAL A 10 13.25 -3.13 -1.85
CA VAL A 10 11.86 -3.38 -2.24
C VAL A 10 11.68 -2.77 -3.61
N GLY A 11 11.71 -3.58 -4.63
CA GLY A 11 11.63 -3.14 -6.02
C GLY A 11 10.35 -3.59 -6.72
N LEU A 12 9.98 -2.85 -7.76
CA LEU A 12 9.00 -3.32 -8.73
C LEU A 12 9.74 -3.95 -9.90
N TYR A 13 9.34 -5.17 -10.28
CA TYR A 13 9.92 -5.83 -11.44
C TYR A 13 8.82 -6.38 -12.35
N ASN A 14 9.13 -6.53 -13.63
CA ASN A 14 8.26 -7.21 -14.58
C ASN A 14 8.62 -8.70 -14.63
N PRO A 15 7.75 -9.62 -14.18
CA PRO A 15 8.02 -11.04 -14.16
C PRO A 15 8.20 -11.66 -15.56
N ASN A 16 7.70 -10.98 -16.59
CA ASN A 16 7.76 -11.47 -17.97
C ASN A 16 8.95 -10.91 -18.78
N ASP A 17 9.71 -10.01 -18.23
CA ASP A 17 10.86 -9.39 -18.91
C ASP A 17 12.11 -9.40 -18.02
N ALA A 18 12.55 -10.59 -17.67
CA ALA A 18 13.74 -10.81 -16.83
C ALA A 18 15.04 -10.25 -17.45
N SER A 19 15.05 -9.96 -18.77
CA SER A 19 16.26 -9.51 -19.46
C SER A 19 16.42 -8.00 -19.54
N ASN A 20 15.35 -7.22 -19.44
CA ASN A 20 15.37 -5.78 -19.69
C ASN A 20 14.79 -4.90 -18.59
N GLY A 21 14.16 -5.45 -17.54
CA GLY A 21 13.58 -4.70 -16.43
C GLY A 21 12.48 -3.71 -16.82
N LYS A 22 11.87 -3.87 -17.99
CA LYS A 22 10.83 -2.96 -18.47
C LYS A 22 9.51 -3.26 -17.78
N LEU A 23 9.05 -2.32 -16.97
CA LEU A 23 7.73 -2.38 -16.33
C LEU A 23 6.59 -2.08 -17.30
N PHE A 24 6.89 -1.36 -18.37
CA PHE A 24 5.89 -0.84 -19.30
C PHE A 24 6.08 -1.45 -20.70
N THR A 25 5.02 -2.05 -21.20
CA THR A 25 5.00 -2.66 -22.53
C THR A 25 3.99 -1.94 -23.42
N GLN A 26 4.40 -1.63 -24.64
CA GLN A 26 3.53 -1.10 -25.68
C GLN A 26 3.64 -1.97 -26.92
N LEU A 27 2.50 -2.39 -27.44
CA LEU A 27 2.40 -3.10 -28.71
C LEU A 27 1.46 -2.35 -29.63
N PRO A 28 1.90 -2.02 -30.86
CA PRO A 28 1.00 -1.48 -31.87
C PRO A 28 -0.02 -2.56 -32.27
N LEU A 29 -1.29 -2.24 -32.17
CA LEU A 29 -2.35 -3.09 -32.71
C LEU A 29 -2.41 -2.93 -34.24
N ASN A 30 -3.03 -3.89 -34.93
CA ASN A 30 -3.14 -3.89 -36.41
C ASN A 30 -1.78 -3.78 -37.13
N GLY A 31 -0.70 -4.30 -36.55
CA GLY A 31 0.64 -4.21 -37.13
C GLY A 31 1.17 -2.78 -37.26
N GLY A 32 0.68 -1.85 -36.44
CA GLY A 32 1.07 -0.45 -36.44
C GLY A 32 0.52 0.35 -37.61
N LYS A 33 -0.45 -0.20 -38.35
CA LYS A 33 -1.08 0.49 -39.49
C LYS A 33 -1.92 1.67 -39.01
N GLU A 34 -1.86 2.75 -39.77
CA GLU A 34 -2.71 3.91 -39.59
C GLU A 34 -4.11 3.63 -40.14
N TYR A 35 -5.14 4.11 -39.46
CA TYR A 35 -6.50 4.05 -39.93
C TYR A 35 -7.16 5.43 -39.86
N LYS A 36 -8.15 5.65 -40.74
CA LYS A 36 -8.97 6.85 -40.65
C LYS A 36 -9.96 6.72 -39.51
N VAL A 37 -9.96 7.69 -38.61
CA VAL A 37 -10.98 7.75 -37.55
C VAL A 37 -12.34 7.98 -38.22
N LYS A 38 -13.28 7.09 -37.97
CA LYS A 38 -14.64 7.16 -38.52
C LYS A 38 -15.24 8.53 -38.17
N ASP A 39 -15.87 9.15 -39.16
CA ASP A 39 -16.53 10.46 -39.06
C ASP A 39 -15.60 11.70 -38.93
N LEU A 40 -14.27 11.54 -38.98
CA LEU A 40 -13.33 12.65 -39.04
C LEU A 40 -12.56 12.63 -40.37
N LYS A 41 -12.83 13.60 -41.22
CA LYS A 41 -12.25 13.66 -42.60
C LYS A 41 -10.72 13.69 -42.66
N TYR A 42 -10.07 14.14 -41.58
CA TYR A 42 -8.63 14.41 -41.58
C TYR A 42 -7.88 13.80 -40.39
N ALA A 43 -8.53 12.97 -39.60
CA ALA A 43 -7.86 12.32 -38.47
C ALA A 43 -7.34 10.93 -38.86
N ILE A 44 -6.05 10.72 -38.64
CA ILE A 44 -5.38 9.45 -38.79
C ILE A 44 -5.06 8.96 -37.38
N GLY A 45 -5.45 7.75 -37.04
CA GLY A 45 -5.22 7.15 -35.75
C GLY A 45 -4.32 5.92 -35.82
N LYS A 46 -3.62 5.64 -34.76
CA LYS A 46 -2.93 4.37 -34.51
C LYS A 46 -3.48 3.77 -33.23
N GLU A 47 -3.72 2.48 -33.25
CA GLU A 47 -4.08 1.74 -32.06
C GLU A 47 -2.83 1.18 -31.38
N ILE A 48 -2.69 1.45 -30.09
CA ILE A 48 -1.59 0.97 -29.26
C ILE A 48 -2.20 0.34 -28.01
N ALA A 49 -1.86 -0.90 -27.75
CA ALA A 49 -2.12 -1.52 -26.46
C ALA A 49 -0.94 -1.23 -25.52
N SER A 50 -1.26 -0.74 -24.35
CA SER A 50 -0.27 -0.46 -23.31
C SER A 50 -0.69 -1.17 -22.04
N TRP A 51 0.24 -1.87 -21.40
CA TRP A 51 -0.01 -2.47 -20.10
C TRP A 51 1.25 -2.44 -19.24
N ILE A 52 1.02 -2.49 -17.94
CA ILE A 52 2.06 -2.60 -16.94
C ILE A 52 1.87 -3.92 -16.21
N GLN A 53 2.93 -4.70 -16.12
CA GLN A 53 3.00 -5.88 -15.26
C GLN A 53 4.12 -5.65 -14.26
N PHE A 54 3.81 -5.76 -12.99
CA PHE A 54 4.80 -5.62 -11.94
C PHE A 54 4.53 -6.59 -10.80
N GLY A 55 5.60 -7.01 -10.16
CA GLY A 55 5.61 -7.72 -8.91
C GLY A 55 6.42 -6.97 -7.88
N LEU A 56 6.21 -7.27 -6.62
CA LEU A 56 7.03 -6.78 -5.53
C LEU A 56 8.20 -7.74 -5.35
N GLN A 57 9.41 -7.22 -5.48
CA GLN A 57 10.63 -7.98 -5.19
C GLN A 57 11.15 -7.55 -3.81
N LEU A 58 11.39 -8.54 -2.97
CA LEU A 58 12.03 -8.38 -1.66
C LEU A 58 13.38 -9.07 -1.72
N GLU A 59 14.45 -8.36 -1.41
CA GLU A 59 15.77 -8.98 -1.26
C GLU A 59 15.92 -9.65 0.11
N ASP A 60 15.34 -9.04 1.16
CA ASP A 60 15.38 -9.57 2.50
C ASP A 60 13.98 -9.58 3.11
N GLU A 61 13.48 -10.76 3.42
CA GLU A 61 12.17 -10.95 4.07
C GLU A 61 12.07 -10.33 5.46
N ARG A 62 13.19 -10.07 6.12
CA ARG A 62 13.24 -9.46 7.45
C ARG A 62 12.70 -8.03 7.48
N PHE A 63 12.65 -7.35 6.33
CA PHE A 63 12.14 -5.99 6.23
C PHE A 63 10.61 -5.91 6.02
N VAL A 64 9.95 -7.07 6.01
CA VAL A 64 8.49 -7.14 5.96
C VAL A 64 7.98 -8.01 7.09
N HIS A 65 7.09 -7.47 7.91
CA HIS A 65 6.43 -8.19 8.99
C HIS A 65 4.93 -7.98 8.95
N ALA A 66 4.15 -9.00 9.22
CA ALA A 66 2.71 -8.93 9.24
C ALA A 66 2.16 -9.34 10.61
N LEU A 67 1.27 -8.53 11.15
CA LEU A 67 0.38 -8.95 12.23
C LEU A 67 -0.88 -9.51 11.59
N VAL A 68 -1.08 -10.80 11.72
CA VAL A 68 -2.22 -11.54 11.16
C VAL A 68 -3.17 -12.00 12.26
N ASN A 69 -4.33 -12.51 11.87
CA ASN A 69 -5.33 -13.06 12.78
C ASN A 69 -5.79 -12.05 13.85
N ILE A 70 -5.94 -10.79 13.47
CA ILE A 70 -6.48 -9.74 14.33
C ILE A 70 -8.00 -9.89 14.36
N GLU A 71 -8.51 -10.53 15.39
CA GLU A 71 -9.95 -10.71 15.60
C GLU A 71 -10.54 -9.49 16.32
N LEU A 72 -11.21 -8.64 15.59
CA LEU A 72 -11.87 -7.47 16.15
C LEU A 72 -13.29 -7.83 16.60
N LYS A 73 -13.54 -7.74 17.88
CA LYS A 73 -14.87 -7.94 18.47
C LYS A 73 -15.44 -6.58 18.92
N GLN A 74 -16.63 -6.27 18.46
CA GLN A 74 -17.34 -5.15 19.04
C GLN A 74 -17.83 -5.56 20.42
N ASN A 75 -17.57 -4.72 21.42
CA ASN A 75 -18.06 -4.99 22.78
C ASN A 75 -19.58 -4.84 22.80
N GLU A 76 -20.29 -5.87 23.21
CA GLU A 76 -21.76 -5.87 23.25
C GLU A 76 -22.35 -4.82 24.21
N ASN A 77 -21.58 -4.47 25.24
CA ASN A 77 -21.99 -3.54 26.27
C ASN A 77 -21.54 -2.08 26.01
N ASP A 78 -20.61 -1.88 25.11
CA ASP A 78 -20.05 -0.57 24.79
C ASP A 78 -19.66 -0.52 23.31
N ARG A 79 -20.50 0.09 22.49
CA ARG A 79 -20.31 0.16 21.03
C ARG A 79 -19.05 0.93 20.63
N ASP A 80 -18.53 1.75 21.53
CA ASP A 80 -17.32 2.54 21.27
C ASP A 80 -16.04 1.75 21.60
N LYS A 81 -16.17 0.61 22.31
CA LYS A 81 -15.07 -0.28 22.63
C LYS A 81 -14.98 -1.43 21.63
N ILE A 82 -13.81 -1.61 21.11
CA ILE A 82 -13.46 -2.73 20.23
C ILE A 82 -12.38 -3.53 20.92
N ASP A 83 -12.72 -4.76 21.21
CA ASP A 83 -11.77 -5.74 21.72
C ASP A 83 -10.99 -6.35 20.54
N GLY A 84 -9.78 -6.84 20.83
CA GLY A 84 -8.93 -7.48 19.81
C GLY A 84 -8.07 -6.52 18.98
N LEU A 85 -8.11 -5.20 19.26
CA LEU A 85 -7.15 -4.28 18.62
C LEU A 85 -5.72 -4.64 19.05
N PRO A 86 -4.75 -4.58 18.13
CA PRO A 86 -3.35 -4.80 18.46
C PRO A 86 -2.93 -3.97 19.68
N THR A 87 -2.17 -4.57 20.56
CA THR A 87 -1.62 -3.86 21.70
C THR A 87 -0.45 -2.99 21.25
N ALA A 88 -0.13 -1.96 22.03
CA ALA A 88 1.06 -1.13 21.78
C ALA A 88 2.32 -1.99 21.65
N MET A 89 2.48 -2.96 22.55
CA MET A 89 3.60 -3.89 22.54
C MET A 89 3.69 -4.70 21.25
N MET A 90 2.56 -5.21 20.72
CA MET A 90 2.56 -5.94 19.45
C MET A 90 2.99 -5.06 18.27
N ILE A 91 2.60 -3.78 18.28
CA ILE A 91 3.00 -2.83 17.24
C ILE A 91 4.49 -2.52 17.35
N ASP A 92 4.97 -2.26 18.56
CA ASP A 92 6.39 -1.97 18.80
C ASP A 92 7.29 -3.19 18.49
N ASP A 93 6.85 -4.41 18.85
CA ASP A 93 7.55 -5.66 18.51
C ASP A 93 7.61 -5.86 16.98
N ALA A 94 6.52 -5.57 16.27
CA ALA A 94 6.50 -5.66 14.81
C ALA A 94 7.42 -4.63 14.15
N ILE A 95 7.51 -3.42 14.70
CA ILE A 95 8.46 -2.39 14.25
C ILE A 95 9.89 -2.84 14.51
N ALA A 96 10.16 -3.40 15.69
CA ALA A 96 11.48 -3.93 16.03
C ALA A 96 11.88 -5.11 15.13
N ALA A 97 10.93 -5.98 14.80
CA ALA A 97 11.15 -7.12 13.91
C ALA A 97 11.63 -6.72 12.53
N VAL A 98 11.10 -5.62 11.97
CA VAL A 98 11.54 -5.07 10.67
C VAL A 98 12.69 -4.07 10.81
N ARG A 99 13.27 -3.90 12.00
CA ARG A 99 14.25 -2.85 12.30
C ARG A 99 13.77 -1.46 11.89
N GLY A 100 12.46 -1.22 12.14
CA GLY A 100 11.76 -0.07 11.63
C GLY A 100 12.30 1.25 12.17
N GLU A 101 12.56 2.19 11.28
CA GLU A 101 13.00 3.54 11.59
C GLU A 101 11.99 4.56 11.10
N PRO A 102 11.91 5.74 11.76
CA PRO A 102 11.15 6.86 11.23
C PRO A 102 11.57 7.18 9.79
N TYR A 103 10.59 7.47 8.93
CA TYR A 103 10.77 7.85 7.52
C TYR A 103 11.15 6.73 6.54
N SER A 104 11.66 5.60 7.01
CA SER A 104 11.97 4.44 6.17
C SER A 104 11.06 3.23 6.43
N THR A 105 10.04 3.40 7.26
CA THR A 105 9.07 2.35 7.58
C THR A 105 7.65 2.84 7.36
N ILE A 106 6.78 1.97 6.88
CA ILE A 106 5.34 2.22 6.71
C ILE A 106 4.55 1.09 7.37
N ILE A 107 3.44 1.45 8.00
CA ILE A 107 2.47 0.49 8.54
C ILE A 107 1.25 0.47 7.63
N TYR A 108 1.08 -0.60 6.85
CA TYR A 108 -0.12 -0.79 6.03
C TYR A 108 -1.20 -1.50 6.82
N CYS A 109 -2.40 -0.96 6.81
CA CYS A 109 -3.56 -1.65 7.36
C CYS A 109 -4.87 -1.14 6.74
N HIS A 110 -5.99 -1.77 7.08
CA HIS A 110 -7.28 -1.28 6.63
C HIS A 110 -7.57 0.11 7.21
N THR A 111 -8.17 0.99 6.41
CA THR A 111 -8.44 2.40 6.80
C THR A 111 -9.23 2.51 8.11
N THR A 112 -10.21 1.62 8.33
CA THR A 112 -10.99 1.60 9.57
C THR A 112 -10.12 1.28 10.79
N LEU A 113 -9.11 0.41 10.64
CA LEU A 113 -8.19 0.06 11.72
C LEU A 113 -7.34 1.27 12.14
N VAL A 114 -6.87 2.07 11.15
CA VAL A 114 -6.13 3.31 11.45
C VAL A 114 -6.95 4.22 12.37
N GLY A 115 -8.21 4.47 12.02
CA GLY A 115 -9.10 5.31 12.84
C GLY A 115 -9.29 4.78 14.26
N LYS A 116 -9.47 3.47 14.40
CA LYS A 116 -9.66 2.82 15.72
C LYS A 116 -8.40 2.84 16.58
N LEU A 117 -7.23 2.62 15.98
CA LEU A 117 -5.95 2.74 16.68
C LEU A 117 -5.67 4.19 17.08
N ALA A 118 -5.98 5.15 16.18
CA ALA A 118 -5.82 6.57 16.47
C ALA A 118 -6.64 7.00 17.69
N LEU A 119 -7.88 6.53 17.80
CA LEU A 119 -8.75 6.81 18.96
C LEU A 119 -8.24 6.12 20.23
N LYS A 120 -7.91 4.83 20.16
CA LYS A 120 -7.47 4.05 21.32
C LYS A 120 -6.19 4.59 21.94
N TYR A 121 -5.21 4.95 21.11
CA TYR A 121 -3.88 5.35 21.55
C TYR A 121 -3.64 6.88 21.47
N GLN A 122 -4.66 7.65 21.10
CA GLN A 122 -4.55 9.10 20.93
C GLN A 122 -3.35 9.48 20.05
N LEU A 123 -3.23 8.78 18.91
CA LEU A 123 -2.07 8.92 18.06
C LEU A 123 -1.93 10.33 17.47
N PRO A 124 -0.72 10.85 17.37
CA PRO A 124 -0.48 12.13 16.74
C PRO A 124 -0.83 12.08 15.24
N GLN A 125 -1.33 13.20 14.76
CA GLN A 125 -1.61 13.40 13.35
C GLN A 125 -0.73 14.51 12.81
N ARG A 126 -0.05 14.24 11.71
CA ARG A 126 0.76 15.23 11.01
C ARG A 126 0.05 15.69 9.75
N GLN A 127 -0.05 16.97 9.58
CA GLN A 127 -0.54 17.55 8.33
C GLN A 127 0.56 17.51 7.27
N VAL A 128 0.24 16.93 6.14
CA VAL A 128 1.10 16.90 4.96
C VAL A 128 0.39 17.63 3.84
N THR A 129 1.11 18.55 3.20
CA THR A 129 0.60 19.29 2.04
C THR A 129 1.28 18.78 0.78
N ASP A 130 0.48 18.27 -0.15
CA ASP A 130 0.94 17.96 -1.49
C ASP A 130 1.09 19.27 -2.27
N ALA A 131 2.34 19.71 -2.43
CA ALA A 131 2.65 20.95 -3.12
C ALA A 131 2.21 20.96 -4.59
N THR A 132 2.10 19.78 -5.21
CA THR A 132 1.70 19.64 -6.61
C THR A 132 0.21 19.82 -6.80
N ARG A 133 -0.59 19.35 -5.83
CA ARG A 133 -2.06 19.37 -5.89
C ARG A 133 -2.70 20.45 -5.03
N GLY A 134 -1.92 21.11 -4.17
CA GLY A 134 -2.42 22.12 -3.22
C GLY A 134 -3.38 21.54 -2.17
N VAL A 135 -3.38 20.23 -1.95
CA VAL A 135 -4.25 19.54 -1.02
C VAL A 135 -3.48 19.17 0.24
N SER A 136 -4.06 19.46 1.39
CA SER A 136 -3.51 19.03 2.69
C SER A 136 -4.31 17.86 3.23
N TYR A 137 -3.63 16.86 3.77
CA TYR A 137 -4.22 15.70 4.42
C TYR A 137 -3.50 15.36 5.72
N LEU A 138 -4.21 14.65 6.60
CA LEU A 138 -3.68 14.24 7.90
C LEU A 138 -3.17 12.80 7.81
N ILE A 139 -1.95 12.58 8.29
CA ILE A 139 -1.35 11.25 8.43
C ILE A 139 -1.28 10.93 9.91
N THR A 140 -1.84 9.79 10.29
CA THR A 140 -1.68 9.22 11.64
C THR A 140 -0.34 8.53 11.73
N GLU A 141 0.38 8.74 12.82
CA GLU A 141 1.73 8.20 13.00
C GLU A 141 1.86 7.43 14.32
N TRP A 142 2.65 6.36 14.31
CA TRP A 142 3.14 5.66 15.49
C TRP A 142 4.63 5.87 15.61
N ASN A 143 5.08 6.59 16.63
CA ASN A 143 6.51 6.92 16.81
C ASN A 143 7.18 7.50 15.54
N LYS A 144 6.47 8.40 14.83
CA LYS A 144 6.85 9.01 13.56
C LYS A 144 6.85 8.05 12.35
N ILE A 145 6.34 6.84 12.52
CA ILE A 145 6.10 5.88 11.45
C ILE A 145 4.67 6.07 10.95
N PRO A 146 4.45 6.36 9.67
CA PRO A 146 3.12 6.64 9.15
C PRO A 146 2.28 5.37 8.99
N PHE A 147 0.99 5.48 9.31
CA PHE A 147 -0.01 4.53 8.89
C PHE A 147 -0.52 4.86 7.50
N VAL A 148 -0.54 3.88 6.63
CA VAL A 148 -1.16 3.97 5.31
C VAL A 148 -2.40 3.08 5.30
N GLY A 149 -3.56 3.71 5.29
CA GLY A 149 -4.84 3.03 5.21
C GLY A 149 -5.15 2.62 3.77
N SER A 150 -5.54 1.37 3.57
CA SER A 150 -5.99 0.87 2.27
C SER A 150 -7.25 0.04 2.44
N TYR A 151 -8.24 0.26 1.58
CA TYR A 151 -9.45 -0.57 1.52
C TYR A 151 -9.20 -1.94 0.89
N ASN A 152 -8.04 -2.13 0.25
CA ASN A 152 -7.66 -3.42 -0.33
C ASN A 152 -7.06 -4.39 0.71
N VAL A 153 -6.77 -3.90 1.91
CA VAL A 153 -6.41 -4.77 3.03
C VAL A 153 -7.70 -5.33 3.62
N ASN A 154 -7.78 -6.65 3.76
CA ASN A 154 -8.98 -7.31 4.22
C ASN A 154 -9.40 -6.88 5.62
N TRP A 155 -10.71 -6.77 5.80
CA TRP A 155 -11.34 -6.33 7.02
C TRP A 155 -12.44 -7.30 7.46
N GLY A 156 -12.11 -8.14 8.43
CA GLY A 156 -13.10 -8.77 9.30
C GLY A 156 -13.98 -9.89 8.73
N THR A 157 -13.79 -10.33 7.49
CA THR A 157 -14.63 -11.37 6.88
C THR A 157 -13.85 -12.58 6.39
N GLU A 158 -12.54 -12.63 6.61
CA GLU A 158 -11.72 -13.73 6.15
C GLU A 158 -11.51 -14.80 7.20
N GLU A 159 -11.36 -16.03 6.74
CA GLU A 159 -10.93 -17.12 7.58
C GLU A 159 -9.56 -16.82 8.19
N VAL A 160 -9.44 -17.10 9.47
CA VAL A 160 -8.19 -17.01 10.22
C VAL A 160 -7.18 -17.94 9.55
N ILE A 161 -6.06 -17.41 9.10
CA ILE A 161 -4.97 -18.22 8.57
C ILE A 161 -4.40 -19.04 9.72
N GLY A 162 -4.61 -20.35 9.66
CA GLY A 162 -4.10 -21.31 10.64
C GLY A 162 -2.63 -21.66 10.43
#